data_284bf736a1086794ddbe803ede07e5b0
#
_entry.id   284bf736a1086794ddbe803ede07e5b0
#
_cell.length_a   1.000
_cell.length_b   1.000
_cell.length_c   1.000
_cell.angle_alpha   90.00
_cell.angle_beta   90.00
_cell.angle_gamma   90.00
#
_symmetry.space_group_name_H-M   'P 1'
#
loop_
_entity.id
_entity.type
_entity.pdbx_description
1 polymer ?
#
loop_
_entity_poly.entity_id
_entity_poly.type
_entity_poly.pdbx_seq_one_letter_code
_entity_poly.pdbx_strand_id
1 'polypeptide(L)'
;GGSVNNPEEQKVLNQISTQKGVQVTNDAQLRRVAEEHLREDLEGALQLGNHKFFTKVHVEGEQEEYLTVTVTMNYIYSDTLLSSLLDAISKHVNTDINANVNQKGTWSKVGVVILSNSQQSYIGLSIRVKNPHK
;
A
#
# COMPACT_ATOMS: atom_id res chain seq x y z
N GLY A 1 -8.53 -8.56 -18.38
CA GLY A 1 -8.98 -7.47 -17.63
C GLY A 1 -8.25 -6.21 -17.98
N GLY A 2 -9.01 -5.23 -18.28
CA GLY A 2 -8.44 -3.95 -18.62
C GLY A 2 -7.64 -3.38 -17.50
N SER A 3 -6.55 -2.79 -17.84
CA SER A 3 -5.86 -1.91 -16.93
C SER A 3 -6.84 -0.82 -16.51
N VAL A 4 -7.08 -0.72 -15.22
CA VAL A 4 -7.85 0.40 -14.72
C VAL A 4 -6.93 1.61 -14.76
N ASN A 5 -7.14 2.48 -15.74
CA ASN A 5 -6.42 3.74 -15.84
C ASN A 5 -7.01 4.73 -14.84
N ASN A 6 -6.67 4.58 -13.59
CA ASN A 6 -7.03 5.55 -12.57
C ASN A 6 -5.92 6.59 -12.50
N PRO A 7 -6.17 7.86 -12.87
CA PRO A 7 -5.12 8.88 -12.86
C PRO A 7 -4.48 9.08 -11.49
N GLU A 8 -5.24 8.93 -10.43
CA GLU A 8 -4.68 9.08 -9.09
C GLU A 8 -3.74 7.93 -8.74
N GLU A 9 -4.09 6.71 -9.14
CA GLU A 9 -3.18 5.57 -8.96
C GLU A 9 -1.89 5.77 -9.75
N GLN A 10 -2.00 6.31 -10.95
CA GLN A 10 -0.83 6.58 -11.78
C GLN A 10 0.09 7.64 -11.16
N LYS A 11 -0.47 8.66 -10.52
CA LYS A 11 0.33 9.65 -9.79
C LYS A 11 1.18 8.99 -8.71
N VAL A 12 0.58 8.08 -7.96
CA VAL A 12 1.29 7.36 -6.90
C VAL A 12 2.40 6.49 -7.48
N LEU A 13 2.09 5.76 -8.55
CA LEU A 13 3.10 4.92 -9.22
C LEU A 13 4.26 5.77 -9.75
N ASN A 14 3.97 6.94 -10.31
CA ASN A 14 5.02 7.84 -10.80
C ASN A 14 5.91 8.34 -9.66
N GLN A 15 5.33 8.67 -8.52
CA GLN A 15 6.11 9.06 -7.35
C GLN A 15 7.02 7.93 -6.90
N ILE A 16 6.48 6.71 -6.82
CA ILE A 16 7.27 5.54 -6.43
C ILE A 16 8.42 5.32 -7.42
N SER A 17 8.13 5.36 -8.71
CA SER A 17 9.15 5.17 -9.74
C SER A 17 10.26 6.20 -9.63
N THR A 18 9.89 7.45 -9.42
CA THR A 18 10.86 8.55 -9.28
C THR A 18 11.73 8.37 -8.05
N GLN A 19 11.13 8.06 -6.92
CA GLN A 19 11.87 7.97 -5.66
C GLN A 19 12.71 6.70 -5.56
N LYS A 20 12.28 5.61 -6.18
CA LYS A 20 13.08 4.39 -6.22
C LYS A 20 14.11 4.39 -7.35
N GLY A 21 13.93 5.23 -8.35
CA GLY A 21 14.83 5.25 -9.50
C GLY A 21 14.63 4.09 -10.47
N VAL A 22 13.50 3.39 -10.38
CA VAL A 22 13.16 2.30 -11.30
C VAL A 22 11.71 2.43 -11.70
N GLN A 23 11.38 2.01 -12.91
CA GLN A 23 10.01 2.02 -13.38
C GLN A 23 9.20 0.97 -12.64
N VAL A 24 8.11 1.36 -12.00
CA VAL A 24 7.17 0.43 -11.40
C VAL A 24 5.83 0.55 -12.10
N THR A 25 5.15 -0.58 -12.22
CA THR A 25 3.80 -0.65 -12.77
C THR A 25 2.87 -1.22 -11.72
N ASN A 26 1.59 -1.01 -11.91
CA ASN A 26 0.59 -1.51 -10.97
C ASN A 26 0.42 -3.01 -11.17
N ASP A 27 0.99 -3.81 -10.29
CA ASP A 27 0.89 -5.26 -10.39
C ASP A 27 -0.55 -5.69 -10.11
N ALA A 28 -1.14 -6.43 -11.04
CA ALA A 28 -2.56 -6.78 -10.97
C ALA A 28 -2.89 -7.61 -9.74
N GLN A 29 -2.03 -8.54 -9.35
CA GLN A 29 -2.28 -9.40 -8.20
C GLN A 29 -2.16 -8.60 -6.90
N LEU A 30 -1.11 -7.78 -6.77
CA LEU A 30 -0.92 -6.95 -5.59
C LEU A 30 -2.00 -5.87 -5.49
N ARG A 31 -2.44 -5.33 -6.63
CA ARG A 31 -3.54 -4.37 -6.62
C ARG A 31 -4.81 -5.02 -6.09
N ARG A 32 -5.08 -6.27 -6.45
CA ARG A 32 -6.25 -7.00 -5.95
C ARG A 32 -6.16 -7.20 -4.43
N VAL A 33 -4.99 -7.56 -3.93
CA VAL A 33 -4.76 -7.70 -2.49
C VAL A 33 -5.01 -6.38 -1.78
N ALA A 34 -4.46 -5.29 -2.32
CA ALA A 34 -4.65 -3.96 -1.77
C ALA A 34 -6.13 -3.58 -1.75
N GLU A 35 -6.85 -3.87 -2.82
CA GLU A 35 -8.28 -3.53 -2.93
C GLU A 35 -9.11 -4.31 -1.92
N GLU A 36 -8.84 -5.59 -1.76
CA GLU A 36 -9.57 -6.42 -0.80
C GLU A 36 -9.41 -5.90 0.63
N HIS A 37 -8.17 -5.62 1.02
CA HIS A 37 -7.91 -5.05 2.35
C HIS A 37 -8.53 -3.66 2.52
N LEU A 38 -8.42 -2.82 1.49
CA LEU A 38 -8.99 -1.48 1.57
C LEU A 38 -10.50 -1.52 1.74
N ARG A 39 -11.19 -2.39 1.00
CA ARG A 39 -12.65 -2.51 1.13
C ARG A 39 -13.05 -3.02 2.51
N GLU A 40 -12.34 -4.01 3.04
CA GLU A 40 -12.60 -4.53 4.39
C GLU A 40 -12.38 -3.46 5.45
N ASP A 41 -11.24 -2.77 5.37
CA ASP A 41 -10.88 -1.76 6.36
C ASP A 41 -11.83 -0.56 6.32
N LEU A 42 -12.22 -0.16 5.12
CA LEU A 42 -13.16 0.95 4.94
C LEU A 42 -14.54 0.59 5.49
N GLU A 43 -15.02 -0.61 5.22
CA GLU A 43 -16.30 -1.08 5.76
C GLU A 43 -16.26 -1.13 7.28
N GLY A 44 -15.19 -1.65 7.86
CA GLY A 44 -15.02 -1.69 9.31
C GLY A 44 -15.00 -0.31 9.93
N ALA A 45 -14.31 0.63 9.32
CA ALA A 45 -14.26 2.01 9.80
C ALA A 45 -15.64 2.66 9.78
N LEU A 46 -16.41 2.43 8.72
CA LEU A 46 -17.76 2.98 8.60
C LEU A 46 -18.70 2.39 9.64
N GLN A 47 -18.58 1.10 9.92
CA GLN A 47 -19.41 0.44 10.95
C GLN A 47 -19.14 0.98 12.34
N LEU A 48 -17.89 1.39 12.60
CA LEU A 48 -17.51 1.96 13.89
C LEU A 48 -17.78 3.47 13.97
N GLY A 49 -18.37 4.05 12.92
CA GLY A 49 -18.64 5.48 12.87
C GLY A 49 -17.42 6.35 12.62
N ASN A 50 -16.28 5.73 12.29
CA ASN A 50 -15.07 6.47 11.97
C ASN A 50 -15.03 6.76 10.48
N HIS A 51 -15.47 7.95 10.11
CA HIS A 51 -15.60 8.35 8.71
C HIS A 51 -14.41 9.13 8.18
N LYS A 52 -13.45 9.50 9.03
CA LYS A 52 -12.45 10.48 8.63
C LYS A 52 -11.08 9.91 8.41
N PHE A 53 -10.54 9.19 9.37
CA PHE A 53 -9.15 8.76 9.31
C PHE A 53 -9.00 7.35 9.83
N PHE A 54 -8.28 6.53 9.09
CA PHE A 54 -7.80 5.26 9.59
C PHE A 54 -6.45 4.94 8.92
N THR A 55 -5.69 4.10 9.57
CA THR A 55 -4.46 3.53 9.03
C THR A 55 -4.39 2.10 9.52
N LYS A 56 -4.26 1.17 8.60
CA LYS A 56 -4.13 -0.25 8.94
C LYS A 56 -3.02 -0.87 8.13
N VAL A 57 -2.35 -1.86 8.72
CA VAL A 57 -1.27 -2.59 8.06
C VAL A 57 -1.55 -4.08 8.19
N HIS A 58 -1.41 -4.79 7.09
CA HIS A 58 -1.60 -6.24 7.03
C HIS A 58 -0.33 -6.89 6.53
N VAL A 59 0.08 -7.98 7.14
CA VAL A 59 1.25 -8.74 6.72
C VAL A 59 0.80 -10.17 6.45
N GLU A 60 1.08 -10.66 5.25
CA GLU A 60 0.71 -12.00 4.82
C GLU A 60 1.93 -12.74 4.30
N GLY A 61 1.88 -14.07 4.33
CA GLY A 61 2.96 -14.91 3.80
C GLY A 61 4.09 -15.15 4.77
N GLU A 62 3.81 -15.15 6.06
CA GLU A 62 4.85 -15.32 7.08
C GLU A 62 5.56 -16.67 6.98
N GLN A 63 4.94 -17.68 6.35
CA GLN A 63 5.54 -18.97 6.12
C GLN A 63 6.22 -19.07 4.76
N GLU A 64 6.15 -18.02 3.96
CA GLU A 64 6.67 -18.01 2.60
C GLU A 64 7.97 -17.23 2.50
N GLU A 65 8.64 -17.38 1.37
CA GLU A 65 9.90 -16.68 1.10
C GLU A 65 9.71 -15.17 1.01
N TYR A 66 8.55 -14.72 0.55
CA TYR A 66 8.22 -13.31 0.42
C TYR A 66 6.96 -12.98 1.21
N LEU A 67 7.00 -11.84 1.87
CA LEU A 67 5.85 -11.30 2.56
C LEU A 67 5.11 -10.35 1.63
N THR A 68 3.79 -10.30 1.77
CA THR A 68 2.97 -9.25 1.18
C THR A 68 2.54 -8.32 2.30
N VAL A 69 2.94 -7.07 2.19
CA VAL A 69 2.64 -6.05 3.20
C VAL A 69 1.70 -5.03 2.57
N THR A 70 0.57 -4.80 3.22
CA THR A 70 -0.45 -3.87 2.72
C THR A 70 -0.70 -2.78 3.76
N VAL A 71 -0.71 -1.53 3.32
CA VAL A 71 -1.15 -0.41 4.14
C VAL A 71 -2.39 0.19 3.49
N THR A 72 -3.37 0.50 4.33
CA THR A 72 -4.59 1.20 3.90
C THR A 72 -4.77 2.43 4.75
N MET A 73 -5.14 3.54 4.12
CA MET A 73 -5.31 4.80 4.83
C MET A 73 -6.07 5.81 3.97
N ASN A 74 -6.39 6.93 4.57
CA ASN A 74 -6.95 8.06 3.84
C ASN A 74 -5.96 8.54 2.79
N TYR A 75 -6.47 8.94 1.64
CA TYR A 75 -5.64 9.37 0.54
C TYR A 75 -5.71 10.87 0.36
N ILE A 76 -4.57 11.53 0.47
CA ILE A 76 -4.36 12.91 0.06
C ILE A 76 -2.99 12.92 -0.62
N TYR A 77 -2.97 13.27 -1.89
CA TYR A 77 -1.70 13.29 -2.63
C TYR A 77 -0.78 14.39 -2.10
N SER A 78 0.48 14.02 -1.92
CA SER A 78 1.53 14.97 -1.56
C SER A 78 2.87 14.41 -2.04
N ASP A 79 3.89 15.26 -2.08
CA ASP A 79 5.23 14.84 -2.49
C ASP A 79 5.85 13.84 -1.50
N THR A 80 5.31 13.74 -0.31
CA THR A 80 5.81 12.84 0.75
C THR A 80 4.89 11.64 0.97
N LEU A 81 3.97 11.38 0.04
CA LEU A 81 2.99 10.30 0.22
C LEU A 81 3.66 8.94 0.39
N LEU A 82 4.65 8.61 -0.44
CA LEU A 82 5.33 7.32 -0.32
C LEU A 82 6.01 7.19 1.04
N SER A 83 6.68 8.25 1.49
CA SER A 83 7.31 8.26 2.81
C SER A 83 6.29 8.03 3.92
N SER A 84 5.12 8.64 3.80
CA SER A 84 4.04 8.46 4.79
C SER A 84 3.52 7.04 4.81
N LEU A 85 3.35 6.42 3.64
CA LEU A 85 2.90 5.04 3.52
C LEU A 85 3.92 4.07 4.14
N LEU A 86 5.19 4.23 3.79
CA LEU A 86 6.25 3.37 4.33
C LEU A 86 6.44 3.57 5.83
N ASP A 87 6.30 4.80 6.32
CA ASP A 87 6.38 5.10 7.74
C ASP A 87 5.24 4.42 8.51
N ALA A 88 4.03 4.43 7.95
CA ALA A 88 2.89 3.75 8.54
C ALA A 88 3.14 2.24 8.65
N ILE A 89 3.69 1.65 7.60
CA ILE A 89 4.08 0.24 7.64
C ILE A 89 5.10 0.00 8.74
N SER A 90 6.14 0.83 8.79
CA SER A 90 7.23 0.67 9.76
C SER A 90 6.77 0.73 11.21
N LYS A 91 5.74 1.48 11.49
CA LYS A 91 5.18 1.60 12.84
C LYS A 91 4.38 0.39 13.28
N HIS A 92 3.96 -0.44 12.32
CA HIS A 92 3.04 -1.54 12.60
C HIS A 92 3.64 -2.93 12.36
N VAL A 93 4.89 -2.99 11.87
CA VAL A 93 5.58 -4.26 11.66
C VAL A 93 6.81 -4.31 12.57
N ASN A 94 7.32 -5.50 12.81
CA ASN A 94 8.50 -5.64 13.65
C ASN A 94 9.77 -5.17 12.92
N THR A 95 10.83 -4.93 13.67
CA THR A 95 12.07 -4.35 13.15
C THR A 95 12.75 -5.20 12.08
N ASP A 96 12.59 -6.51 12.14
CA ASP A 96 13.22 -7.40 11.17
C ASP A 96 12.65 -7.18 9.76
N ILE A 97 11.34 -6.93 9.69
CA ILE A 97 10.66 -6.66 8.42
C ILE A 97 10.98 -5.26 7.93
N ASN A 98 11.08 -4.29 8.85
CA ASN A 98 11.32 -2.88 8.52
C ASN A 98 12.59 -2.66 7.70
N ALA A 99 13.59 -3.51 7.87
CA ALA A 99 14.83 -3.38 7.11
C ALA A 99 14.60 -3.45 5.60
N ASN A 100 13.54 -4.12 5.17
CA ASN A 100 13.26 -4.34 3.75
C ASN A 100 12.14 -3.46 3.19
N VAL A 101 11.50 -2.64 4.01
CA VAL A 101 10.29 -1.90 3.62
C VAL A 101 10.58 -0.45 3.21
N ASN A 102 11.76 0.08 3.47
CA ASN A 102 12.07 1.49 3.19
C ASN A 102 12.19 1.77 1.67
N GLN A 103 12.34 3.03 1.30
CA GLN A 103 12.46 3.45 -0.09
C GLN A 103 13.65 2.81 -0.81
N LYS A 104 14.70 2.50 -0.08
CA LYS A 104 15.89 1.84 -0.62
C LYS A 104 15.78 0.33 -0.63
N GLY A 105 14.66 -0.20 -0.15
CA GLY A 105 14.42 -1.63 -0.16
C GLY A 105 14.40 -2.19 -1.57
N THR A 106 14.59 -3.50 -1.66
CA THR A 106 14.70 -4.18 -2.94
C THR A 106 13.35 -4.52 -3.58
N TRP A 107 12.25 -4.19 -2.91
CA TRP A 107 10.94 -4.45 -3.47
C TRP A 107 10.75 -3.65 -4.76
N SER A 108 10.18 -4.28 -5.77
CA SER A 108 9.93 -3.66 -7.07
C SER A 108 8.51 -3.87 -7.57
N LYS A 109 7.79 -4.77 -6.94
CA LYS A 109 6.38 -5.01 -7.28
C LYS A 109 5.49 -4.29 -6.28
N VAL A 110 4.52 -3.55 -6.81
CA VAL A 110 3.60 -2.75 -6.01
C VAL A 110 2.21 -2.84 -6.62
N GLY A 111 1.21 -2.88 -5.76
CA GLY A 111 -0.18 -2.74 -6.17
C GLY A 111 -0.77 -1.53 -5.47
N VAL A 112 -1.39 -0.64 -6.23
CA VAL A 112 -2.00 0.57 -5.70
C VAL A 112 -3.45 0.60 -6.13
N VAL A 113 -4.33 0.87 -5.17
CA VAL A 113 -5.75 1.06 -5.43
C VAL A 113 -6.21 2.32 -4.69
N ILE A 114 -7.02 3.12 -5.36
CA ILE A 114 -7.63 4.30 -4.75
C ILE A 114 -9.12 4.20 -4.95
N LEU A 115 -9.85 4.25 -3.84
CA LEU A 115 -11.30 4.22 -3.82
C LEU A 115 -11.79 5.55 -3.25
N SER A 116 -12.89 6.05 -3.81
CA SER A 116 -13.44 7.33 -3.39
C SER A 116 -14.92 7.18 -3.10
N ASN A 117 -15.41 7.90 -2.11
CA ASN A 117 -16.84 8.12 -1.91
C ASN A 117 -17.13 9.60 -2.12
N SER A 118 -18.35 10.05 -1.77
CA SER A 118 -18.75 11.44 -1.97
C SER A 118 -17.98 12.43 -1.08
N GLN A 119 -17.27 11.95 -0.08
CA GLN A 119 -16.64 12.80 0.93
C GLN A 119 -15.11 12.78 0.87
N GLN A 120 -14.51 11.62 0.60
CA GLN A 120 -13.06 11.53 0.59
C GLN A 120 -12.57 10.30 -0.18
N SER A 121 -11.26 10.23 -0.34
CA SER A 121 -10.58 9.12 -1.02
C SER A 121 -9.73 8.32 -0.04
N TYR A 122 -9.49 7.07 -0.40
CA TYR A 122 -8.71 6.14 0.41
C TYR A 122 -7.76 5.38 -0.49
N ILE A 123 -6.62 5.02 0.05
CA ILE A 123 -5.58 4.30 -0.69
C ILE A 123 -5.26 2.98 -0.03
N GLY A 124 -5.05 1.96 -0.85
CA GLY A 124 -4.41 0.72 -0.44
C GLY A 124 -3.14 0.54 -1.26
N LEU A 125 -2.07 0.18 -0.59
CA LEU A 125 -0.79 -0.10 -1.24
C LEU A 125 -0.27 -1.42 -0.72
N SER A 126 0.02 -2.36 -1.64
CA SER A 126 0.62 -3.64 -1.30
C SER A 126 1.98 -3.76 -1.95
N ILE A 127 2.97 -4.22 -1.21
CA ILE A 127 4.31 -4.49 -1.71
C ILE A 127 4.74 -5.89 -1.29
N ARG A 128 5.67 -6.47 -2.06
CA ARG A 128 6.27 -7.74 -1.70
C ARG A 128 7.70 -7.51 -1.25
N VAL A 129 8.00 -7.97 -0.06
CA VAL A 129 9.34 -7.84 0.53
C VAL A 129 9.85 -9.22 0.92
N LYS A 130 11.14 -9.38 0.90
CA LYS A 130 11.72 -10.65 1.31
C LYS A 130 11.46 -10.90 2.79
N ASN A 131 11.05 -12.13 3.10
CA ASN A 131 10.85 -12.55 4.48
C ASN A 131 12.21 -12.77 5.13
N PRO A 132 12.56 -12.01 6.18
CA PRO A 132 13.88 -12.14 6.81
C PRO A 132 14.09 -13.47 7.53
N HIS A 133 13.01 -14.22 7.78
CA HIS A 133 13.07 -15.50 8.49
C HIS A 133 13.09 -16.70 7.53
N LYS A 134 13.11 -16.45 6.25
CA LYS A 134 13.16 -17.48 5.20
C LYS A 134 14.31 -17.20 4.22
#